data_a12fb5708b8b9ad015112ebee21f1133
#
_entry.id   a12fb5708b8b9ad015112ebee21f1133
#
_cell.length_a   1.000
_cell.length_b   1.000
_cell.length_c   1.000
_cell.angle_alpha   90.00
_cell.angle_beta   90.00
_cell.angle_gamma   90.00
#
_symmetry.space_group_name_H-M   'P 1'
#
loop_
_entity.id
_entity.type
_entity.pdbx_description
1 polymer ?
#
loop_
_entity_poly.entity_id
_entity_poly.type
_entity_poly.pdbx_seq_one_letter_code
_entity_poly.pdbx_strand_id
1 'polypeptide(L)'
;MQNSALQTPSAAQWEAVLAFRDLPILKETRDALRVELKNPQVSFESLVPVAERDPALCWHLLQKAVSHNPGCREQIHGVYNCLSLLGMQELIILVKKLPVIEDHPEDASQKVYRQALYTAHMAGCLAAQWASAKGTPTSTAYWSAMLANSILWPWLLLDQSSHNWFHYLSEGDDLSTASRKVFGNSPENWKRLVRRHNLPDPVVDMFQRDKLPERKDWRRLRKQDPRDLDTGRQLIHKSQSASMLALTAANTAWHLHINPEGERSQRWLAMSSHAQGRRYPTLVSESRKVQLDEARLRKSALASGIALLTTPRPEALSYPKWTPLPEVAPVYAATTSPNDTTAKVVQAEPDV
;
A
#
# COMPACT_ATOMS: atom_id res chain seq x y z
N MET A 1 22.04 -7.48 19.69
CA MET A 1 21.39 -7.53 18.38
C MET A 1 22.44 -7.13 17.34
N GLN A 2 22.92 -8.06 16.56
CA GLN A 2 23.91 -7.78 15.52
C GLN A 2 23.25 -6.89 14.47
N ASN A 3 23.83 -5.73 14.20
CA ASN A 3 23.56 -4.90 13.03
C ASN A 3 23.91 -5.72 11.79
N SER A 4 22.98 -6.54 11.32
CA SER A 4 23.06 -7.13 9.98
C SER A 4 22.97 -5.96 9.02
N ALA A 5 24.10 -5.58 8.44
CA ALA A 5 24.13 -4.61 7.35
C ALA A 5 23.12 -5.08 6.30
N LEU A 6 22.15 -4.24 5.99
CA LEU A 6 21.12 -4.50 4.99
C LEU A 6 21.82 -4.85 3.67
N GLN A 7 21.82 -6.11 3.29
CA GLN A 7 22.43 -6.55 2.05
C GLN A 7 21.57 -6.07 0.89
N THR A 8 22.13 -5.19 0.08
CA THR A 8 21.49 -4.81 -1.19
C THR A 8 21.35 -6.07 -2.06
N PRO A 9 20.16 -6.34 -2.62
CA PRO A 9 19.95 -7.51 -3.45
C PRO A 9 20.98 -7.59 -4.59
N SER A 10 21.52 -8.77 -4.79
CA SER A 10 22.46 -9.07 -5.86
C SER A 10 21.83 -8.97 -7.25
N ALA A 11 22.64 -8.86 -8.29
CA ALA A 11 22.16 -8.90 -9.67
C ALA A 11 21.39 -10.22 -9.97
N ALA A 12 21.85 -11.36 -9.42
CA ALA A 12 21.17 -12.64 -9.59
C ALA A 12 19.77 -12.64 -8.95
N GLN A 13 19.60 -12.05 -7.77
CA GLN A 13 18.29 -11.92 -7.13
C GLN A 13 17.35 -11.02 -7.96
N TRP A 14 17.85 -9.91 -8.51
CA TRP A 14 17.07 -9.08 -9.42
C TRP A 14 16.64 -9.82 -10.68
N GLU A 15 17.52 -10.59 -11.30
CA GLU A 15 17.16 -11.40 -12.49
C GLU A 15 16.16 -12.49 -12.14
N ALA A 16 16.27 -13.14 -11.00
CA ALA A 16 15.28 -14.13 -10.52
C ALA A 16 13.90 -13.49 -10.36
N VAL A 17 13.80 -12.32 -9.72
CA VAL A 17 12.54 -11.58 -9.54
C VAL A 17 11.98 -11.11 -10.89
N LEU A 18 12.83 -10.61 -11.78
CA LEU A 18 12.43 -10.20 -13.14
C LEU A 18 11.93 -11.36 -13.99
N ALA A 19 12.45 -12.57 -13.78
CA ALA A 19 12.04 -13.78 -14.49
C ALA A 19 10.79 -14.45 -13.89
N PHE A 20 10.47 -14.17 -12.63
CA PHE A 20 9.40 -14.86 -11.91
C PHE A 20 8.01 -14.61 -12.52
N ARG A 21 7.24 -15.69 -12.74
CA ARG A 21 5.91 -15.65 -13.37
C ARG A 21 4.85 -16.45 -12.61
N ASP A 22 5.25 -17.33 -11.70
CA ASP A 22 4.37 -18.31 -11.09
C ASP A 22 3.84 -17.80 -9.73
N LEU A 23 3.22 -16.61 -9.74
CA LEU A 23 2.57 -16.07 -8.55
C LEU A 23 1.43 -16.99 -8.11
N PRO A 24 1.46 -17.53 -6.87
CA PRO A 24 0.37 -18.37 -6.40
C PRO A 24 -0.93 -17.60 -6.25
N ILE A 25 -2.04 -18.19 -6.69
CA ILE A 25 -3.37 -17.67 -6.46
C ILE A 25 -3.94 -18.16 -5.12
N LEU A 26 -4.94 -17.48 -4.60
CA LEU A 26 -5.60 -17.84 -3.36
C LEU A 26 -6.39 -19.14 -3.54
N LYS A 27 -6.29 -20.05 -2.57
CA LYS A 27 -7.02 -21.32 -2.58
C LYS A 27 -8.53 -21.10 -2.63
N GLU A 28 -9.03 -20.20 -1.80
CA GLU A 28 -10.45 -19.85 -1.77
C GLU A 28 -10.98 -19.40 -3.14
N THR A 29 -10.19 -18.63 -3.89
CA THR A 29 -10.57 -18.18 -5.24
C THR A 29 -10.58 -19.33 -6.23
N ARG A 30 -9.53 -20.17 -6.23
CA ARG A 30 -9.48 -21.35 -7.08
C ARG A 30 -10.68 -22.27 -6.85
N ASP A 31 -10.98 -22.55 -5.59
CA ASP A 31 -12.04 -23.49 -5.22
C ASP A 31 -13.43 -22.91 -5.57
N ALA A 32 -13.66 -21.61 -5.34
CA ALA A 32 -14.87 -20.92 -5.76
C ALA A 32 -15.04 -20.92 -7.30
N LEU A 33 -13.99 -20.60 -8.04
CA LEU A 33 -14.04 -20.65 -9.51
C LEU A 33 -14.30 -22.07 -10.05
N ARG A 34 -13.76 -23.10 -9.41
CA ARG A 34 -14.03 -24.49 -9.79
C ARG A 34 -15.50 -24.88 -9.57
N VAL A 35 -16.16 -24.31 -8.58
CA VAL A 35 -17.59 -24.50 -8.35
C VAL A 35 -18.38 -23.79 -9.44
N GLU A 36 -18.11 -22.50 -9.67
CA GLU A 36 -18.80 -21.71 -10.68
C GLU A 36 -18.64 -22.29 -12.10
N LEU A 37 -17.44 -22.73 -12.48
CA LEU A 37 -17.14 -23.33 -13.78
C LEU A 37 -17.84 -24.69 -14.03
N LYS A 38 -18.41 -25.33 -13.01
CA LYS A 38 -19.25 -26.52 -13.18
C LYS A 38 -20.71 -26.18 -13.50
N ASN A 39 -21.11 -24.94 -13.29
CA ASN A 39 -22.48 -24.49 -13.58
C ASN A 39 -22.67 -24.40 -15.10
N PRO A 40 -23.65 -25.09 -15.71
CA PRO A 40 -23.93 -24.99 -17.14
C PRO A 40 -24.31 -23.58 -17.60
N GLN A 41 -24.81 -22.75 -16.70
CA GLN A 41 -25.23 -21.36 -16.96
C GLN A 41 -24.12 -20.34 -16.60
N VAL A 42 -22.87 -20.79 -16.47
CA VAL A 42 -21.76 -19.89 -16.12
C VAL A 42 -21.60 -18.79 -17.16
N SER A 43 -21.44 -17.57 -16.69
CA SER A 43 -21.20 -16.39 -17.50
C SER A 43 -19.99 -15.60 -16.99
N PHE A 44 -19.50 -14.63 -17.79
CA PHE A 44 -18.43 -13.75 -17.30
C PHE A 44 -18.90 -12.93 -16.08
N GLU A 45 -20.16 -12.52 -16.05
CA GLU A 45 -20.73 -11.75 -14.95
C GLU A 45 -20.71 -12.52 -13.63
N SER A 46 -20.86 -13.86 -13.64
CA SER A 46 -20.75 -14.68 -12.43
C SER A 46 -19.30 -14.92 -12.00
N LEU A 47 -18.36 -14.96 -12.95
CA LEU A 47 -16.94 -15.24 -12.68
C LEU A 47 -16.15 -14.02 -12.25
N VAL A 48 -16.44 -12.84 -12.82
CA VAL A 48 -15.72 -11.59 -12.54
C VAL A 48 -15.66 -11.27 -11.05
N PRO A 49 -16.77 -11.27 -10.28
CA PRO A 49 -16.72 -10.96 -8.85
C PRO A 49 -15.89 -11.95 -8.02
N VAL A 50 -15.76 -13.19 -8.50
CA VAL A 50 -14.91 -14.20 -7.83
C VAL A 50 -13.45 -13.99 -8.14
N ALA A 51 -13.14 -13.77 -9.43
CA ALA A 51 -11.76 -13.57 -9.89
C ALA A 51 -11.15 -12.26 -9.36
N GLU A 52 -11.93 -11.18 -9.27
CA GLU A 52 -11.47 -9.88 -8.76
C GLU A 52 -11.03 -9.91 -7.30
N ARG A 53 -11.51 -10.89 -6.51
CA ARG A 53 -11.07 -11.07 -5.12
C ARG A 53 -9.63 -11.57 -4.98
N ASP A 54 -9.02 -12.00 -6.09
CA ASP A 54 -7.66 -12.53 -6.11
C ASP A 54 -6.75 -11.65 -6.98
N PRO A 55 -5.97 -10.76 -6.37
CA PRO A 55 -5.05 -9.89 -7.11
C PRO A 55 -3.99 -10.64 -7.93
N ALA A 56 -3.55 -11.83 -7.48
CA ALA A 56 -2.59 -12.63 -8.24
C ALA A 56 -3.24 -13.21 -9.51
N LEU A 57 -4.48 -13.71 -9.42
CA LEU A 57 -5.23 -14.15 -10.60
C LEU A 57 -5.48 -12.98 -11.56
N CYS A 58 -5.86 -11.82 -11.04
CA CYS A 58 -6.02 -10.60 -11.82
C CYS A 58 -4.73 -10.23 -12.58
N TRP A 59 -3.59 -10.33 -11.91
CA TRP A 59 -2.30 -10.10 -12.52
C TRP A 59 -2.02 -11.12 -13.64
N HIS A 60 -2.28 -12.43 -13.44
CA HIS A 60 -2.11 -13.45 -14.47
C HIS A 60 -3.01 -13.20 -15.68
N LEU A 61 -4.26 -12.85 -15.45
CA LEU A 61 -5.21 -12.50 -16.52
C LEU A 61 -4.70 -11.31 -17.34
N LEU A 62 -4.19 -10.26 -16.68
CA LEU A 62 -3.58 -9.11 -17.34
C LEU A 62 -2.38 -9.54 -18.19
N GLN A 63 -1.42 -10.29 -17.59
CA GLN A 63 -0.23 -10.74 -18.33
C GLN A 63 -0.61 -11.55 -19.57
N LYS A 64 -1.58 -12.44 -19.41
CA LYS A 64 -2.04 -13.31 -20.51
C LYS A 64 -2.75 -12.50 -21.61
N ALA A 65 -3.65 -11.58 -21.24
CA ALA A 65 -4.37 -10.74 -22.19
C ALA A 65 -3.41 -9.86 -23.00
N VAL A 66 -2.45 -9.19 -22.33
CA VAL A 66 -1.44 -8.37 -23.00
C VAL A 66 -0.49 -9.22 -23.86
N SER A 67 -0.18 -10.45 -23.46
CA SER A 67 0.65 -11.34 -24.29
C SER A 67 -0.05 -11.78 -25.58
N HIS A 68 -1.38 -11.95 -25.55
CA HIS A 68 -2.17 -12.24 -26.74
C HIS A 68 -2.34 -11.03 -27.68
N ASN A 69 -2.54 -9.86 -27.09
CA ASN A 69 -2.68 -8.61 -27.84
C ASN A 69 -1.96 -7.45 -27.11
N PRO A 70 -0.70 -7.18 -27.44
CA PRO A 70 0.08 -6.12 -26.80
C PRO A 70 -0.54 -4.72 -26.92
N GLY A 71 -1.33 -4.46 -27.96
CA GLY A 71 -2.00 -3.18 -28.17
C GLY A 71 -3.21 -2.94 -27.28
N CYS A 72 -3.72 -3.96 -26.56
CA CYS A 72 -4.91 -3.81 -25.73
C CYS A 72 -4.65 -3.37 -24.30
N ARG A 73 -3.39 -3.20 -23.87
CA ARG A 73 -3.01 -2.91 -22.48
C ARG A 73 -3.80 -1.73 -21.89
N GLU A 74 -3.93 -0.65 -22.66
CA GLU A 74 -4.63 0.58 -22.22
C GLU A 74 -6.15 0.41 -22.14
N GLN A 75 -6.70 -0.63 -22.78
CA GLN A 75 -8.13 -0.93 -22.78
C GLN A 75 -8.52 -1.90 -21.65
N ILE A 76 -7.54 -2.47 -20.94
CA ILE A 76 -7.78 -3.41 -19.84
C ILE A 76 -7.93 -2.64 -18.54
N HIS A 77 -9.16 -2.55 -18.04
CA HIS A 77 -9.51 -1.86 -16.80
C HIS A 77 -10.15 -2.78 -15.77
N GLY A 78 -10.05 -4.10 -15.94
CA GLY A 78 -10.63 -5.09 -15.04
C GLY A 78 -10.63 -6.50 -15.60
N VAL A 79 -11.08 -7.44 -14.76
CA VAL A 79 -11.17 -8.87 -15.11
C VAL A 79 -12.08 -9.09 -16.31
N TYR A 80 -13.21 -8.39 -16.39
CA TYR A 80 -14.14 -8.53 -17.52
C TYR A 80 -13.46 -8.30 -18.87
N ASN A 81 -12.64 -7.25 -19.00
CA ASN A 81 -11.89 -6.97 -20.23
C ASN A 81 -10.90 -8.11 -20.56
N CYS A 82 -10.21 -8.64 -19.53
CA CYS A 82 -9.31 -9.77 -19.73
C CYS A 82 -10.07 -11.00 -20.24
N LEU A 83 -11.19 -11.35 -19.62
CA LEU A 83 -12.01 -12.52 -20.01
C LEU A 83 -12.62 -12.37 -21.41
N SER A 84 -13.04 -11.16 -21.77
CA SER A 84 -13.54 -10.87 -23.12
C SER A 84 -12.48 -11.07 -24.21
N LEU A 85 -11.21 -10.81 -23.88
CA LEU A 85 -10.09 -11.01 -24.82
C LEU A 85 -9.60 -12.46 -24.85
N LEU A 86 -9.58 -13.14 -23.70
CA LEU A 86 -8.99 -14.46 -23.53
C LEU A 86 -9.99 -15.60 -23.77
N GLY A 87 -11.26 -15.35 -23.44
CA GLY A 87 -12.29 -16.38 -23.41
C GLY A 87 -12.25 -17.27 -22.17
N MET A 88 -13.31 -18.05 -21.99
CA MET A 88 -13.54 -18.93 -20.83
C MET A 88 -12.47 -20.02 -20.72
N GLN A 89 -12.03 -20.59 -21.85
CA GLN A 89 -11.07 -21.69 -21.87
C GLN A 89 -9.72 -21.32 -21.27
N GLU A 90 -9.23 -20.09 -21.51
CA GLU A 90 -7.98 -19.63 -20.92
C GLU A 90 -8.09 -19.47 -19.42
N LEU A 91 -9.21 -18.98 -18.91
CA LEU A 91 -9.46 -18.94 -17.46
C LEU A 91 -9.42 -20.35 -16.85
N ILE A 92 -10.09 -21.33 -17.48
CA ILE A 92 -10.08 -22.72 -17.02
C ILE A 92 -8.66 -23.27 -16.97
N ILE A 93 -7.85 -22.98 -17.98
CA ILE A 93 -6.44 -23.41 -18.04
C ILE A 93 -5.63 -22.75 -16.92
N LEU A 94 -5.77 -21.46 -16.71
CA LEU A 94 -5.08 -20.73 -15.65
C LEU A 94 -5.46 -21.30 -14.28
N VAL A 95 -6.73 -21.42 -13.96
CA VAL A 95 -7.20 -21.96 -12.67
C VAL A 95 -6.70 -23.38 -12.38
N LYS A 96 -6.48 -24.20 -13.44
CA LYS A 96 -5.94 -25.56 -13.29
C LYS A 96 -4.42 -25.58 -13.09
N LYS A 97 -3.69 -24.70 -13.75
CA LYS A 97 -2.21 -24.74 -13.84
C LYS A 97 -1.50 -23.88 -12.80
N LEU A 98 -2.12 -22.78 -12.36
CA LEU A 98 -1.46 -21.86 -11.44
C LEU A 98 -1.20 -22.51 -10.08
N PRO A 99 -0.04 -22.24 -9.48
CA PRO A 99 0.23 -22.62 -8.11
C PRO A 99 -0.75 -21.94 -7.17
N VAL A 100 -0.94 -22.51 -6.00
CA VAL A 100 -1.94 -22.06 -5.03
C VAL A 100 -1.28 -21.84 -3.68
N ILE A 101 -1.66 -20.77 -3.02
CA ILE A 101 -1.32 -20.54 -1.63
C ILE A 101 -2.43 -21.08 -0.72
N GLU A 102 -2.04 -21.89 0.27
CA GLU A 102 -2.97 -22.48 1.23
C GLU A 102 -3.53 -21.46 2.21
N ASP A 103 -4.66 -21.81 2.85
CA ASP A 103 -5.35 -20.94 3.81
C ASP A 103 -4.52 -20.65 5.05
N HIS A 104 -3.67 -21.58 5.46
CA HIS A 104 -2.78 -21.47 6.60
C HIS A 104 -1.36 -21.88 6.22
N PRO A 105 -0.63 -21.05 5.45
CA PRO A 105 0.72 -21.39 5.07
C PRO A 105 1.63 -21.38 6.31
N GLU A 106 2.53 -22.34 6.42
CA GLU A 106 3.51 -22.39 7.50
C GLU A 106 4.68 -21.43 7.25
N ASP A 107 5.06 -21.29 6.00
CA ASP A 107 6.17 -20.44 5.57
C ASP A 107 5.88 -18.94 5.76
N ALA A 108 6.84 -18.23 6.34
CA ALA A 108 6.69 -16.80 6.65
C ALA A 108 6.54 -15.93 5.41
N SER A 109 7.24 -16.23 4.32
CA SER A 109 7.17 -15.50 3.05
C SER A 109 5.79 -15.67 2.42
N GLN A 110 5.23 -16.88 2.46
CA GLN A 110 3.87 -17.14 1.99
C GLN A 110 2.81 -16.41 2.84
N LYS A 111 3.01 -16.34 4.17
CA LYS A 111 2.13 -15.55 5.05
C LYS A 111 2.13 -14.08 4.65
N VAL A 112 3.31 -13.49 4.47
CA VAL A 112 3.46 -12.08 4.06
C VAL A 112 2.89 -11.84 2.67
N TYR A 113 3.16 -12.74 1.73
CA TYR A 113 2.59 -12.66 0.38
C TYR A 113 1.06 -12.69 0.38
N ARG A 114 0.46 -13.59 1.16
CA ARG A 114 -1.00 -13.67 1.30
C ARG A 114 -1.58 -12.37 1.88
N GLN A 115 -0.93 -11.79 2.89
CA GLN A 115 -1.31 -10.46 3.41
C GLN A 115 -1.20 -9.38 2.34
N ALA A 116 -0.17 -9.46 1.49
CA ALA A 116 -0.02 -8.52 0.36
C ALA A 116 -1.18 -8.60 -0.63
N LEU A 117 -1.67 -9.80 -0.95
CA LEU A 117 -2.84 -9.98 -1.81
C LEU A 117 -4.11 -9.40 -1.18
N TYR A 118 -4.37 -9.67 0.11
CA TYR A 118 -5.52 -9.11 0.81
C TYR A 118 -5.49 -7.58 0.87
N THR A 119 -4.32 -7.04 1.17
CA THR A 119 -4.11 -5.59 1.20
C THR A 119 -4.26 -4.95 -0.18
N ALA A 120 -3.84 -5.65 -1.23
CA ALA A 120 -4.01 -5.20 -2.62
C ALA A 120 -5.50 -5.16 -3.02
N HIS A 121 -6.29 -6.19 -2.67
CA HIS A 121 -7.73 -6.17 -2.89
C HIS A 121 -8.39 -5.01 -2.11
N MET A 122 -8.05 -4.84 -0.84
CA MET A 122 -8.54 -3.71 -0.03
C MET A 122 -8.17 -2.36 -0.65
N ALA A 123 -6.97 -2.20 -1.22
CA ALA A 123 -6.55 -0.99 -1.91
C ALA A 123 -7.43 -0.68 -3.12
N GLY A 124 -7.75 -1.71 -3.91
CA GLY A 124 -8.70 -1.62 -5.02
C GLY A 124 -10.08 -1.13 -4.55
N CYS A 125 -10.63 -1.76 -3.51
CA CYS A 125 -11.92 -1.38 -2.93
C CYS A 125 -11.93 0.07 -2.41
N LEU A 126 -10.86 0.52 -1.73
CA LEU A 126 -10.72 1.91 -1.28
C LEU A 126 -10.72 2.88 -2.46
N ALA A 127 -9.90 2.59 -3.49
CA ALA A 127 -9.81 3.44 -4.67
C ALA A 127 -11.14 3.53 -5.42
N ALA A 128 -11.85 2.41 -5.58
CA ALA A 128 -13.17 2.39 -6.21
C ALA A 128 -14.20 3.21 -5.42
N GLN A 129 -14.23 3.06 -4.09
CA GLN A 129 -15.10 3.83 -3.21
C GLN A 129 -14.83 5.33 -3.32
N TRP A 130 -13.55 5.73 -3.35
CA TRP A 130 -13.16 7.13 -3.46
C TRP A 130 -13.40 7.69 -4.85
N ALA A 131 -13.20 6.90 -5.91
CA ALA A 131 -13.49 7.27 -7.30
C ALA A 131 -15.01 7.47 -7.52
N SER A 132 -15.84 6.56 -7.00
CA SER A 132 -17.30 6.64 -7.09
C SER A 132 -17.83 7.96 -6.53
N ALA A 133 -17.31 8.37 -5.38
CA ALA A 133 -17.70 9.63 -4.74
C ALA A 133 -17.32 10.88 -5.55
N LYS A 134 -16.44 10.77 -6.54
CA LYS A 134 -16.04 11.83 -7.46
C LYS A 134 -16.68 11.73 -8.86
N GLY A 135 -17.46 10.67 -9.11
CA GLY A 135 -17.98 10.39 -10.45
C GLY A 135 -16.90 10.01 -11.46
N THR A 136 -15.73 9.51 -11.00
CA THR A 136 -14.66 9.02 -11.87
C THR A 136 -14.76 7.50 -12.08
N PRO A 137 -14.16 6.94 -13.17
CA PRO A 137 -14.27 5.51 -13.44
C PRO A 137 -13.76 4.63 -12.29
N THR A 138 -14.65 3.86 -11.68
CA THR A 138 -14.37 3.04 -10.50
C THR A 138 -13.53 1.81 -10.86
N SER A 139 -13.77 1.19 -12.02
CA SER A 139 -13.02 0.02 -12.48
C SER A 139 -11.55 0.32 -12.69
N THR A 140 -11.21 1.41 -13.37
CA THR A 140 -9.83 1.84 -13.57
C THR A 140 -9.14 2.15 -12.24
N ALA A 141 -9.84 2.82 -11.31
CA ALA A 141 -9.32 3.14 -9.99
C ALA A 141 -9.05 1.87 -9.17
N TYR A 142 -10.02 0.95 -9.13
CA TYR A 142 -9.88 -0.35 -8.49
C TYR A 142 -8.68 -1.11 -9.02
N TRP A 143 -8.63 -1.30 -10.34
CA TRP A 143 -7.60 -2.07 -11.03
C TRP A 143 -6.20 -1.52 -10.80
N SER A 144 -6.03 -0.21 -10.91
CA SER A 144 -4.75 0.45 -10.71
C SER A 144 -4.27 0.36 -9.26
N ALA A 145 -5.15 0.60 -8.29
CA ALA A 145 -4.78 0.53 -6.87
C ALA A 145 -4.48 -0.89 -6.41
N MET A 146 -5.23 -1.88 -6.88
CA MET A 146 -5.00 -3.29 -6.61
C MET A 146 -3.62 -3.74 -7.12
N LEU A 147 -3.23 -3.31 -8.32
CA LEU A 147 -1.96 -3.67 -8.93
C LEU A 147 -0.78 -2.78 -8.54
N ALA A 148 -1.01 -1.70 -7.78
CA ALA A 148 -0.01 -0.69 -7.44
C ALA A 148 1.28 -1.27 -6.83
N ASN A 149 1.16 -2.28 -5.98
CA ASN A 149 2.28 -2.92 -5.29
C ASN A 149 2.61 -4.32 -5.82
N SER A 150 2.04 -4.73 -6.96
CA SER A 150 2.25 -6.07 -7.52
C SER A 150 3.72 -6.38 -7.85
N ILE A 151 4.53 -5.36 -8.10
CA ILE A 151 5.97 -5.50 -8.30
C ILE A 151 6.72 -6.03 -7.06
N LEU A 152 6.13 -5.93 -5.87
CA LEU A 152 6.71 -6.47 -4.63
C LEU A 152 6.43 -7.96 -4.46
N TRP A 153 5.39 -8.51 -5.09
CA TRP A 153 4.93 -9.87 -4.85
C TRP A 153 5.99 -10.95 -5.14
N PRO A 154 6.76 -10.89 -6.25
CA PRO A 154 7.85 -11.83 -6.46
C PRO A 154 8.92 -11.77 -5.36
N TRP A 155 9.25 -10.57 -4.87
CA TRP A 155 10.19 -10.37 -3.77
C TRP A 155 9.72 -11.05 -2.48
N LEU A 156 8.43 -10.90 -2.15
CA LEU A 156 7.85 -11.47 -0.94
C LEU A 156 7.88 -13.00 -0.93
N LEU A 157 7.93 -13.64 -2.10
CA LEU A 157 8.01 -15.10 -2.24
C LEU A 157 9.43 -15.62 -2.34
N LEU A 158 10.30 -14.91 -3.07
CA LEU A 158 11.64 -15.40 -3.39
C LEU A 158 12.69 -15.00 -2.36
N ASP A 159 12.45 -13.92 -1.63
CA ASP A 159 13.42 -13.41 -0.66
C ASP A 159 13.04 -13.79 0.76
N GLN A 160 13.90 -14.57 1.42
CA GLN A 160 13.71 -14.95 2.82
C GLN A 160 13.70 -13.76 3.79
N SER A 161 14.19 -12.59 3.36
CA SER A 161 14.12 -11.35 4.16
C SER A 161 12.76 -10.64 4.07
N SER A 162 11.79 -11.18 3.35
CA SER A 162 10.43 -10.60 3.22
C SER A 162 9.73 -10.38 4.57
N HIS A 163 10.00 -11.25 5.57
CA HIS A 163 9.51 -11.04 6.93
C HIS A 163 10.05 -9.76 7.57
N ASN A 164 11.29 -9.35 7.25
CA ASN A 164 11.86 -8.08 7.70
C ASN A 164 11.11 -6.89 7.11
N TRP A 165 10.66 -6.98 5.86
CA TRP A 165 9.86 -5.95 5.23
C TRP A 165 8.55 -5.71 5.99
N PHE A 166 7.84 -6.78 6.35
CA PHE A 166 6.63 -6.70 7.15
C PHE A 166 6.90 -6.16 8.55
N HIS A 167 8.01 -6.57 9.17
CA HIS A 167 8.45 -6.08 10.47
C HIS A 167 8.71 -4.56 10.45
N TYR A 168 9.44 -4.03 9.46
CA TYR A 168 9.64 -2.58 9.32
C TYR A 168 8.33 -1.80 9.16
N LEU A 169 7.37 -2.35 8.43
CA LEU A 169 6.04 -1.74 8.31
C LEU A 169 5.31 -1.74 9.67
N SER A 170 5.41 -2.82 10.44
CA SER A 170 4.80 -2.90 11.78
C SER A 170 5.44 -1.97 12.78
N GLU A 171 6.73 -1.67 12.63
CA GLU A 171 7.45 -0.66 13.41
C GLU A 171 7.12 0.79 13.00
N GLY A 172 6.33 0.97 11.95
CA GLY A 172 5.85 2.26 11.51
C GLY A 172 6.63 2.90 10.37
N ASP A 173 7.45 2.15 9.62
CA ASP A 173 8.02 2.64 8.38
C ASP A 173 6.93 2.84 7.31
N ASP A 174 7.12 3.80 6.42
CA ASP A 174 6.32 3.90 5.21
C ASP A 174 6.67 2.76 4.25
N LEU A 175 5.71 2.34 3.42
CA LEU A 175 5.87 1.26 2.45
C LEU A 175 7.14 1.42 1.59
N SER A 176 7.39 2.64 1.08
CA SER A 176 8.56 2.93 0.27
C SER A 176 9.88 2.85 1.05
N THR A 177 9.86 3.16 2.35
CA THR A 177 11.04 3.09 3.22
C THR A 177 11.36 1.64 3.54
N ALA A 178 10.37 0.85 3.96
CA ALA A 178 10.53 -0.57 4.22
C ALA A 178 11.03 -1.31 2.96
N SER A 179 10.43 -1.03 1.80
CA SER A 179 10.85 -1.64 0.52
C SER A 179 12.29 -1.30 0.15
N ARG A 180 12.73 -0.06 0.36
CA ARG A 180 14.13 0.33 0.11
C ARG A 180 15.11 -0.33 1.08
N LYS A 181 14.72 -0.49 2.33
CA LYS A 181 15.55 -1.14 3.35
C LYS A 181 15.80 -2.61 3.01
N VAL A 182 14.79 -3.31 2.53
CA VAL A 182 14.85 -4.76 2.30
C VAL A 182 15.24 -5.10 0.86
N PHE A 183 14.61 -4.47 -0.13
CA PHE A 183 14.80 -4.80 -1.55
C PHE A 183 15.75 -3.85 -2.27
N GLY A 184 16.36 -2.90 -1.53
CA GLY A 184 17.32 -1.95 -2.08
C GLY A 184 16.70 -0.80 -2.87
N ASN A 185 17.56 0.10 -3.29
CA ASN A 185 17.19 1.31 -4.03
C ASN A 185 17.81 1.30 -5.43
N SER A 186 17.26 0.53 -6.33
CA SER A 186 17.66 0.50 -7.73
C SER A 186 16.53 0.98 -8.64
N PRO A 187 16.43 2.30 -8.93
CA PRO A 187 15.35 2.86 -9.73
C PRO A 187 15.22 2.20 -11.10
N GLU A 188 16.33 1.83 -11.74
CA GLU A 188 16.30 1.21 -13.05
C GLU A 188 15.73 -0.21 -13.01
N ASN A 189 16.08 -1.01 -12.00
CA ASN A 189 15.52 -2.34 -11.84
C ASN A 189 14.03 -2.28 -11.52
N TRP A 190 13.58 -1.34 -10.68
CA TRP A 190 12.15 -1.12 -10.45
C TRP A 190 11.40 -0.73 -11.72
N LYS A 191 11.96 0.16 -12.55
CA LYS A 191 11.37 0.50 -13.86
C LYS A 191 11.33 -0.70 -14.81
N ARG A 192 12.40 -1.53 -14.85
CA ARG A 192 12.41 -2.78 -15.63
C ARG A 192 11.29 -3.71 -15.19
N LEU A 193 11.08 -3.87 -13.87
CA LEU A 193 10.07 -4.73 -13.29
C LEU A 193 8.65 -4.24 -13.64
N VAL A 194 8.37 -2.94 -13.51
CA VAL A 194 7.11 -2.30 -13.89
C VAL A 194 6.79 -2.55 -15.37
N ARG A 195 7.76 -2.32 -16.27
CA ARG A 195 7.60 -2.57 -17.71
C ARG A 195 7.35 -4.05 -18.01
N ARG A 196 8.09 -4.93 -17.32
CA ARG A 196 7.99 -6.39 -17.51
C ARG A 196 6.64 -6.96 -17.08
N HIS A 197 5.96 -6.32 -16.12
CA HIS A 197 4.67 -6.74 -15.59
C HIS A 197 3.47 -6.14 -16.35
N ASN A 198 3.68 -5.41 -17.44
CA ASN A 198 2.63 -4.82 -18.26
C ASN A 198 1.56 -4.06 -17.43
N LEU A 199 2.00 -3.36 -16.38
CA LEU A 199 1.09 -2.72 -15.44
C LEU A 199 0.32 -1.57 -16.08
N PRO A 200 -0.89 -1.23 -15.59
CA PRO A 200 -1.67 -0.09 -16.07
C PRO A 200 -0.90 1.23 -15.96
N ASP A 201 -1.17 2.17 -16.87
CA ASP A 201 -0.46 3.45 -16.92
C ASP A 201 -0.48 4.24 -15.60
N PRO A 202 -1.58 4.29 -14.82
CA PRO A 202 -1.53 4.94 -13.51
C PRO A 202 -0.49 4.32 -12.56
N VAL A 203 -0.24 3.02 -12.65
CA VAL A 203 0.81 2.35 -11.86
C VAL A 203 2.18 2.65 -12.41
N VAL A 204 2.36 2.67 -13.73
CA VAL A 204 3.62 3.07 -14.39
C VAL A 204 4.01 4.49 -14.00
N ASP A 205 3.04 5.40 -14.00
CA ASP A 205 3.22 6.81 -13.62
C ASP A 205 3.69 7.00 -12.18
N MET A 206 3.36 6.07 -11.26
CA MET A 206 3.84 6.11 -9.87
C MET A 206 5.38 5.99 -9.76
N PHE A 207 6.05 5.53 -10.80
CA PHE A 207 7.52 5.42 -10.86
C PHE A 207 8.17 6.57 -11.64
N GLN A 208 7.39 7.56 -12.10
CA GLN A 208 7.86 8.74 -12.81
C GLN A 208 7.84 9.95 -11.87
N ARG A 209 9.02 10.61 -11.70
CA ARG A 209 9.17 11.72 -10.74
C ARG A 209 8.30 12.94 -11.08
N ASP A 210 8.10 13.22 -12.34
CA ASP A 210 7.33 14.35 -12.84
C ASP A 210 5.82 14.18 -12.63
N LYS A 211 5.34 12.94 -12.52
CA LYS A 211 3.92 12.62 -12.32
C LYS A 211 3.47 12.70 -10.87
N LEU A 212 4.37 12.52 -9.92
CA LEU A 212 4.07 12.54 -8.49
C LEU A 212 4.43 13.88 -7.84
N PRO A 213 3.84 14.18 -6.67
CA PRO A 213 4.23 15.32 -5.87
C PRO A 213 5.70 15.27 -5.47
N GLU A 214 6.37 16.42 -5.42
CA GLU A 214 7.74 16.54 -4.91
C GLU A 214 7.75 16.41 -3.37
N ARG A 215 8.95 16.28 -2.77
CA ARG A 215 9.10 16.16 -1.31
C ARG A 215 8.46 17.33 -0.54
N LYS A 216 8.54 18.55 -1.09
CA LYS A 216 7.90 19.75 -0.51
C LYS A 216 6.37 19.63 -0.56
N ASP A 217 5.82 19.09 -1.65
CA ASP A 217 4.38 18.94 -1.87
C ASP A 217 3.78 17.84 -0.98
N TRP A 218 4.49 16.75 -0.77
CA TRP A 218 4.10 15.74 0.22
C TRP A 218 4.02 16.32 1.64
N ARG A 219 4.95 17.22 2.01
CA ARG A 219 4.90 17.92 3.31
C ARG A 219 3.68 18.85 3.42
N ARG A 220 3.27 19.48 2.31
CA ARG A 220 2.07 20.31 2.24
C ARG A 220 0.81 19.47 2.37
N LEU A 221 0.67 18.40 1.57
CA LEU A 221 -0.46 17.48 1.63
C LEU A 221 -0.68 16.85 3.01
N ARG A 222 0.37 16.71 3.81
CA ARG A 222 0.22 16.25 5.20
C ARG A 222 -0.50 17.24 6.10
N LYS A 223 -0.44 18.53 5.78
CA LYS A 223 -0.90 19.60 6.68
C LYS A 223 -2.25 20.17 6.26
N GLN A 224 -2.49 20.29 4.97
CA GLN A 224 -3.67 20.98 4.46
C GLN A 224 -4.03 20.57 3.05
N ASP A 225 -5.26 20.89 2.65
CA ASP A 225 -5.77 20.71 1.30
C ASP A 225 -5.00 21.66 0.33
N PRO A 226 -4.52 21.14 -0.82
CA PRO A 226 -3.83 21.99 -1.80
C PRO A 226 -4.74 23.07 -2.42
N ARG A 227 -6.06 22.93 -2.28
CA ARG A 227 -7.02 23.96 -2.76
C ARG A 227 -7.01 25.23 -1.91
N ASP A 228 -6.57 25.11 -0.67
CA ASP A 228 -6.41 26.23 0.26
C ASP A 228 -5.09 26.99 0.08
N LEU A 229 -4.30 26.62 -0.96
CA LEU A 229 -2.99 27.20 -1.25
C LEU A 229 -3.04 28.10 -2.49
N ASP A 230 -2.59 29.33 -2.40
CA ASP A 230 -2.50 30.27 -3.53
C ASP A 230 -1.66 29.76 -4.71
N THR A 231 -0.66 28.92 -4.41
CA THR A 231 0.28 28.33 -5.40
C THR A 231 -0.01 26.87 -5.70
N GLY A 232 -1.21 26.39 -5.37
CA GLY A 232 -1.53 24.96 -5.34
C GLY A 232 -1.85 24.30 -6.68
N ARG A 233 -1.96 25.04 -7.80
CA ARG A 233 -2.50 24.50 -9.09
C ARG A 233 -1.83 23.22 -9.56
N GLN A 234 -0.50 23.16 -9.58
CA GLN A 234 0.23 21.95 -9.99
C GLN A 234 0.01 20.79 -9.03
N LEU A 235 -0.02 21.07 -7.73
CA LEU A 235 -0.25 20.07 -6.70
C LEU A 235 -1.69 19.55 -6.77
N ILE A 236 -2.68 20.42 -7.02
CA ILE A 236 -4.07 20.02 -7.26
C ILE A 236 -4.14 19.09 -8.46
N HIS A 237 -3.52 19.44 -9.58
CA HIS A 237 -3.52 18.60 -10.79
C HIS A 237 -2.89 17.23 -10.51
N LYS A 238 -1.72 17.18 -9.89
CA LYS A 238 -1.06 15.92 -9.52
C LYS A 238 -1.90 15.10 -8.53
N SER A 239 -2.51 15.73 -7.54
CA SER A 239 -3.32 15.04 -6.52
C SER A 239 -4.63 14.46 -7.06
N GLN A 240 -5.13 14.97 -8.18
CA GLN A 240 -6.33 14.48 -8.86
C GLN A 240 -6.05 13.35 -9.86
N SER A 241 -4.79 13.03 -10.12
CA SER A 241 -4.41 11.97 -11.07
C SER A 241 -4.84 10.58 -10.59
N ALA A 242 -5.07 9.67 -11.55
CA ALA A 242 -5.38 8.27 -11.25
C ALA A 242 -4.21 7.57 -10.53
N SER A 243 -2.97 7.93 -10.86
CA SER A 243 -1.77 7.43 -10.18
C SER A 243 -1.69 7.87 -8.71
N MET A 244 -2.08 9.10 -8.42
CA MET A 244 -2.12 9.57 -7.04
C MET A 244 -3.23 8.90 -6.23
N LEU A 245 -4.39 8.65 -6.84
CA LEU A 245 -5.47 7.89 -6.23
C LEU A 245 -5.02 6.45 -5.91
N ALA A 246 -4.41 5.76 -6.88
CA ALA A 246 -3.90 4.41 -6.71
C ALA A 246 -2.82 4.35 -5.61
N LEU A 247 -1.87 5.28 -5.62
CA LEU A 247 -0.79 5.36 -4.64
C LEU A 247 -1.32 5.59 -3.22
N THR A 248 -2.22 6.56 -3.05
CA THR A 248 -2.77 6.88 -1.73
C THR A 248 -3.65 5.76 -1.19
N ALA A 249 -4.46 5.12 -2.04
CA ALA A 249 -5.27 3.97 -1.66
C ALA A 249 -4.40 2.77 -1.24
N ALA A 250 -3.36 2.45 -2.01
CA ALA A 250 -2.46 1.34 -1.71
C ALA A 250 -1.69 1.55 -0.39
N ASN A 251 -1.15 2.73 -0.16
CA ASN A 251 -0.47 3.04 1.11
C ASN A 251 -1.44 3.06 2.29
N THR A 252 -2.62 3.64 2.13
CA THR A 252 -3.65 3.65 3.16
C THR A 252 -4.07 2.23 3.52
N ALA A 253 -4.31 1.36 2.52
CA ALA A 253 -4.67 -0.03 2.74
C ALA A 253 -3.64 -0.77 3.59
N TRP A 254 -2.34 -0.65 3.27
CA TRP A 254 -1.27 -1.29 4.02
C TRP A 254 -1.22 -0.82 5.48
N HIS A 255 -1.24 0.49 5.70
CA HIS A 255 -1.15 1.01 7.06
C HIS A 255 -2.40 0.71 7.88
N LEU A 256 -3.59 0.76 7.29
CA LEU A 256 -4.82 0.33 7.93
C LEU A 256 -4.84 -1.17 8.25
N HIS A 257 -4.24 -2.00 7.39
CA HIS A 257 -4.14 -3.43 7.62
C HIS A 257 -3.22 -3.75 8.82
N ILE A 258 -2.09 -3.06 8.93
CA ILE A 258 -1.09 -3.29 9.99
C ILE A 258 -1.54 -2.68 11.32
N ASN A 259 -1.93 -1.40 11.32
CA ASN A 259 -2.34 -0.69 12.53
C ASN A 259 -3.37 0.40 12.20
N PRO A 260 -4.67 0.10 12.23
CA PRO A 260 -5.73 1.04 11.86
C PRO A 260 -5.71 2.35 12.65
N GLU A 261 -5.36 2.31 13.92
CA GLU A 261 -5.31 3.48 14.81
C GLU A 261 -3.91 4.10 14.87
N GLY A 262 -2.94 3.56 14.12
CA GLY A 262 -1.56 4.03 14.13
C GLY A 262 -1.39 5.40 13.46
N GLU A 263 -0.34 6.12 13.86
CA GLU A 263 0.00 7.45 13.31
C GLU A 263 0.15 7.42 11.77
N ARG A 264 0.68 6.34 11.21
CA ARG A 264 0.85 6.18 9.75
C ARG A 264 -0.48 6.05 9.04
N SER A 265 -1.42 5.29 9.60
CA SER A 265 -2.78 5.15 9.07
C SER A 265 -3.49 6.50 9.05
N GLN A 266 -3.46 7.21 10.17
CA GLN A 266 -4.05 8.54 10.29
C GLN A 266 -3.40 9.54 9.30
N ARG A 267 -2.08 9.48 9.13
CA ARG A 267 -1.34 10.31 8.18
C ARG A 267 -1.76 10.04 6.74
N TRP A 268 -1.84 8.77 6.33
CA TRP A 268 -2.23 8.43 4.96
C TRP A 268 -3.69 8.75 4.69
N LEU A 269 -4.59 8.54 5.66
CA LEU A 269 -5.97 8.98 5.57
C LEU A 269 -6.09 10.50 5.43
N ALA A 270 -5.32 11.28 6.20
CA ALA A 270 -5.30 12.74 6.08
C ALA A 270 -4.76 13.19 4.71
N MET A 271 -3.64 12.64 4.25
CA MET A 271 -3.10 12.94 2.92
C MET A 271 -4.06 12.55 1.80
N SER A 272 -4.74 11.40 1.92
CA SER A 272 -5.76 10.98 0.97
C SER A 272 -6.95 11.92 0.97
N SER A 273 -7.41 12.37 2.14
CA SER A 273 -8.48 13.34 2.30
C SER A 273 -8.13 14.66 1.57
N HIS A 274 -6.95 15.21 1.80
CA HIS A 274 -6.47 16.43 1.16
C HIS A 274 -6.29 16.24 -0.35
N ALA A 275 -5.67 15.15 -0.79
CA ALA A 275 -5.50 14.87 -2.22
C ALA A 275 -6.85 14.74 -2.94
N GLN A 276 -7.82 14.10 -2.28
CA GLN A 276 -9.15 13.88 -2.83
C GLN A 276 -10.07 15.12 -2.71
N GLY A 277 -9.73 16.12 -1.88
CA GLY A 277 -10.60 17.24 -1.54
C GLY A 277 -11.85 16.82 -0.80
N ARG A 278 -11.70 15.87 0.11
CA ARG A 278 -12.83 15.29 0.85
C ARG A 278 -12.62 15.45 2.34
N ARG A 279 -13.72 15.50 3.10
CA ARG A 279 -13.64 15.62 4.55
C ARG A 279 -13.01 14.38 5.18
N TYR A 280 -12.05 14.56 6.07
CA TYR A 280 -11.33 13.48 6.75
C TYR A 280 -12.28 12.46 7.43
N PRO A 281 -13.31 12.87 8.23
CA PRO A 281 -14.20 11.90 8.86
C PRO A 281 -14.96 11.02 7.87
N THR A 282 -15.34 11.58 6.71
CA THR A 282 -16.02 10.82 5.64
C THR A 282 -15.08 9.73 5.09
N LEU A 283 -13.83 10.10 4.80
CA LEU A 283 -12.84 9.16 4.28
C LEU A 283 -12.53 8.03 5.28
N VAL A 284 -12.43 8.37 6.57
CA VAL A 284 -12.26 7.39 7.66
C VAL A 284 -13.44 6.41 7.71
N SER A 285 -14.68 6.92 7.66
CA SER A 285 -15.89 6.08 7.69
C SER A 285 -15.95 5.12 6.51
N GLU A 286 -15.66 5.61 5.29
CA GLU A 286 -15.60 4.78 4.09
C GLU A 286 -14.50 3.72 4.16
N SER A 287 -13.32 4.10 4.67
CA SER A 287 -12.21 3.17 4.83
C SER A 287 -12.54 2.07 5.84
N ARG A 288 -13.22 2.40 6.94
CA ARG A 288 -13.70 1.41 7.92
C ARG A 288 -14.75 0.48 7.31
N LYS A 289 -15.64 0.99 6.46
CA LYS A 289 -16.59 0.15 5.74
C LYS A 289 -15.87 -0.87 4.86
N VAL A 290 -14.89 -0.42 4.07
CA VAL A 290 -14.10 -1.31 3.22
C VAL A 290 -13.36 -2.37 4.07
N GLN A 291 -12.78 -1.98 5.21
CA GLN A 291 -12.14 -2.94 6.13
C GLN A 291 -13.14 -3.98 6.66
N LEU A 292 -14.37 -3.57 7.00
CA LEU A 292 -15.43 -4.47 7.44
C LEU A 292 -15.83 -5.47 6.35
N ASP A 293 -15.99 -4.99 5.13
CA ASP A 293 -16.37 -5.82 4.00
C ASP A 293 -15.25 -6.81 3.65
N GLU A 294 -13.99 -6.37 3.73
CA GLU A 294 -12.83 -7.25 3.56
C GLU A 294 -12.77 -8.33 4.66
N ALA A 295 -13.03 -7.96 5.92
CA ALA A 295 -13.08 -8.91 7.03
C ALA A 295 -14.17 -9.97 6.85
N ARG A 296 -15.34 -9.58 6.36
CA ARG A 296 -16.44 -10.51 6.04
C ARG A 296 -16.09 -11.44 4.90
N LEU A 297 -15.37 -10.93 3.91
CA LEU A 297 -14.93 -11.71 2.76
C LEU A 297 -13.89 -12.75 3.15
N ARG A 298 -12.92 -12.36 3.99
CA ARG A 298 -11.80 -13.22 4.41
C ARG A 298 -12.15 -13.94 5.71
N LYS A 299 -12.52 -15.20 5.64
CA LYS A 299 -12.93 -16.01 6.80
C LYS A 299 -11.78 -16.48 7.69
N SER A 300 -10.52 -16.25 7.30
CA SER A 300 -9.34 -16.74 8.04
C SER A 300 -8.84 -15.74 9.08
N ALA A 301 -8.27 -16.23 10.17
CA ALA A 301 -7.69 -15.42 11.26
C ALA A 301 -6.56 -14.46 10.84
N LEU A 302 -6.03 -14.62 9.62
CA LEU A 302 -5.03 -13.71 9.03
C LEU A 302 -5.67 -12.55 8.28
N ALA A 303 -6.99 -12.50 8.24
CA ALA A 303 -7.70 -11.85 7.14
C ALA A 303 -7.95 -10.42 7.34
N SER A 304 -7.76 -9.64 8.20
CA SER A 304 -8.02 -8.20 8.08
C SER A 304 -7.69 -7.40 9.33
N GLY A 305 -7.50 -6.11 9.13
CA GLY A 305 -7.36 -5.15 10.21
C GLY A 305 -8.48 -5.18 11.25
N ILE A 306 -9.65 -5.76 10.94
CA ILE A 306 -10.73 -5.94 11.92
C ILE A 306 -10.48 -7.10 12.87
N ALA A 307 -9.87 -8.19 12.43
CA ALA A 307 -9.39 -9.20 13.38
C ALA A 307 -8.41 -8.57 14.38
N LEU A 308 -7.61 -7.60 13.93
CA LEU A 308 -6.72 -6.81 14.80
C LEU A 308 -7.48 -5.80 15.69
N LEU A 309 -8.67 -5.33 15.29
CA LEU A 309 -9.50 -4.42 16.09
C LEU A 309 -10.32 -5.16 17.15
N THR A 310 -10.67 -6.40 16.91
CA THR A 310 -11.56 -7.21 17.78
C THR A 310 -10.83 -8.21 18.66
N THR A 311 -9.58 -8.56 18.31
CA THR A 311 -8.74 -9.40 19.18
C THR A 311 -7.82 -8.54 20.03
N PRO A 312 -7.66 -8.87 21.32
CA PRO A 312 -6.54 -8.33 22.09
C PRO A 312 -5.27 -8.63 21.29
N ARG A 313 -4.41 -7.60 21.11
CA ARG A 313 -3.21 -7.65 20.26
C ARG A 313 -2.55 -9.02 20.31
N PRO A 314 -2.44 -9.75 19.19
CA PRO A 314 -1.69 -10.99 19.20
C PRO A 314 -0.27 -10.68 19.68
N GLU A 315 0.27 -11.46 20.61
CA GLU A 315 1.64 -11.27 21.15
C GLU A 315 2.70 -11.29 20.03
N ALA A 316 2.40 -11.94 18.92
CA ALA A 316 3.22 -11.94 17.69
C ALA A 316 3.28 -10.59 16.96
N LEU A 317 2.35 -9.68 17.22
CA LEU A 317 2.37 -8.28 16.78
C LEU A 317 2.66 -7.39 18.01
N SER A 318 3.59 -7.80 18.86
CA SER A 318 4.07 -6.95 19.95
C SER A 318 4.74 -5.73 19.32
N TYR A 319 3.96 -4.66 19.21
CA TYR A 319 4.55 -3.33 19.02
C TYR A 319 5.54 -3.10 20.14
N PRO A 320 6.74 -2.58 19.84
CA PRO A 320 7.64 -2.18 20.91
C PRO A 320 6.83 -1.31 21.89
N LYS A 321 6.84 -1.68 23.17
CA LYS A 321 6.20 -0.85 24.20
C LYS A 321 6.76 0.54 24.01
N TRP A 322 5.87 1.50 23.73
CA TRP A 322 6.26 2.91 23.68
C TRP A 322 6.85 3.24 25.06
N THR A 323 8.15 3.31 25.12
CA THR A 323 8.85 3.92 26.26
C THR A 323 8.79 5.41 26.02
N PRO A 324 8.14 6.19 26.89
CA PRO A 324 8.26 7.64 26.84
C PRO A 324 9.74 7.97 26.74
N LEU A 325 10.11 8.83 25.80
CA LEU A 325 11.43 9.43 25.80
C LEU A 325 11.64 9.98 27.21
N PRO A 326 12.79 9.73 27.86
CA PRO A 326 13.07 10.33 29.16
C PRO A 326 12.82 11.84 29.02
N GLU A 327 12.03 12.37 29.93
CA GLU A 327 11.76 13.80 30.01
C GLU A 327 13.10 14.49 29.97
N VAL A 328 13.43 15.15 28.87
CA VAL A 328 14.62 15.99 28.77
C VAL A 328 14.29 17.14 29.70
N ALA A 329 14.87 17.13 30.90
CA ALA A 329 14.76 18.26 31.85
C ALA A 329 15.04 19.55 31.07
N PRO A 330 14.19 20.56 31.20
CA PRO A 330 14.36 21.79 30.43
C PRO A 330 15.73 22.38 30.75
N VAL A 331 16.57 22.56 29.75
CA VAL A 331 17.93 23.12 29.86
C VAL A 331 17.95 24.56 30.39
N TYR A 332 16.81 25.12 30.79
CA TYR A 332 16.66 26.49 31.27
C TYR A 332 16.55 26.64 32.77
N ALA A 333 16.81 25.61 33.57
CA ALA A 333 16.74 25.71 35.03
C ALA A 333 18.12 25.75 35.74
N ALA A 334 19.17 26.19 35.06
CA ALA A 334 20.48 26.27 35.69
C ALA A 334 21.25 27.55 35.29
N THR A 335 20.66 28.73 35.55
CA THR A 335 21.46 29.95 35.74
C THR A 335 20.68 31.00 36.50
N THR A 336 20.45 30.73 37.80
CA THR A 336 20.34 31.79 38.79
C THR A 336 20.88 31.22 40.09
N SER A 337 22.18 31.26 40.23
CA SER A 337 22.81 31.31 41.58
C SER A 337 22.72 32.73 42.11
N PRO A 338 22.22 32.93 43.29
CA PRO A 338 22.39 34.19 43.99
C PRO A 338 23.71 34.13 44.76
N ASN A 339 24.67 34.84 44.31
CA ASN A 339 25.80 35.22 45.22
C ASN A 339 26.13 36.66 44.93
N ASP A 340 25.76 37.45 45.96
CA ASP A 340 26.67 38.23 46.75
C ASP A 340 27.62 39.16 45.98
N THR A 341 27.40 40.43 46.08
CA THR A 341 28.35 41.20 46.86
C THR A 341 27.91 42.66 46.91
N THR A 342 27.68 43.09 48.13
CA THR A 342 27.87 44.44 48.61
C THR A 342 28.94 45.22 47.83
N ALA A 343 28.61 46.37 47.30
CA ALA A 343 29.54 47.54 47.30
C ALA A 343 28.84 48.83 46.92
N LYS A 344 28.73 49.67 47.94
CA LYS A 344 28.97 51.09 47.98
C LYS A 344 28.10 52.02 47.11
N VAL A 345 27.25 52.67 47.89
CA VAL A 345 26.79 54.04 47.73
C VAL A 345 27.96 54.98 47.39
N VAL A 346 27.83 55.68 46.26
CA VAL A 346 28.46 57.00 46.09
C VAL A 346 27.33 57.92 45.54
N GLN A 347 26.93 58.80 46.44
CA GLN A 347 26.18 60.02 46.12
C GLN A 347 27.03 60.88 45.19
N ALA A 348 26.42 61.47 44.19
CA ALA A 348 26.83 62.73 43.65
C ALA A 348 25.56 63.46 43.17
N GLU A 349 25.30 64.55 43.80
CA GLU A 349 24.26 65.52 43.55
C GLU A 349 24.49 66.32 42.23
N PRO A 350 23.54 67.14 41.89
CA PRO A 350 23.31 67.60 40.53
C PRO A 350 23.97 68.93 40.22
N ASP A 351 24.11 69.23 38.95
CA ASP A 351 24.16 70.65 38.52
C ASP A 351 23.73 70.81 37.03
N VAL A 352 22.70 71.73 36.89
CA VAL A 352 22.26 72.60 35.80
C VAL A 352 21.61 71.95 34.60
#